data_dc44d5561e657c21827228d7d452c45c
#
_entry.id   dc44d5561e657c21827228d7d452c45c
#
_cell.length_a   1.000
_cell.length_b   1.000
_cell.length_c   1.000
_cell.angle_alpha   90.00
_cell.angle_beta   90.00
_cell.angle_gamma   90.00
#
_symmetry.space_group_name_H-M   'P 1'
#
loop_
_entity.id
_entity.type
_entity.pdbx_description
1 polymer ?
#
loop_
_entity_poly.entity_id
_entity_poly.type
_entity_poly.pdbx_seq_one_letter_code
_entity_poly.pdbx_strand_id
1 'polypeptide(L)'
;MITIGVYGGTGSGKTTIVAQIVTEFPTSEIQVISQDSYYKDNSDISFEERCTLNFDHPDAIDFELLCKHIHALKNGKTIVQPIYSFKTHNRTEETVSVSPKKILIVEGILILNYPKLRSMFDLKVYVDADSDMRMERRVSRDITERGRTPQEVLNRYIKTLKPMHQQFIEPMKVHADVVIENHQNNPLDLTKLIDKIKSLSS
;
A
#
# COMPACT_ATOMS: atom_id res chain seq x y z
N MET A 1 16.16 8.18 -10.10
CA MET A 1 15.06 7.32 -9.57
C MET A 1 13.79 8.13 -9.51
N ILE A 2 12.74 7.68 -10.16
CA ILE A 2 11.37 8.21 -9.97
C ILE A 2 10.65 7.41 -8.90
N THR A 3 9.78 8.08 -8.15
CA THR A 3 9.03 7.47 -7.05
C THR A 3 7.53 7.64 -7.29
N ILE A 4 6.81 6.52 -7.32
CA ILE A 4 5.39 6.47 -7.65
C ILE A 4 4.62 5.99 -6.42
N GLY A 5 3.65 6.77 -5.95
CA GLY A 5 2.73 6.36 -4.90
C GLY A 5 1.46 5.78 -5.49
N VAL A 6 1.17 4.49 -5.23
CA VAL A 6 -0.09 3.84 -5.62
C VAL A 6 -0.94 3.62 -4.38
N TYR A 7 -2.08 4.30 -4.30
CA TYR A 7 -2.92 4.30 -3.11
C TYR A 7 -4.40 4.18 -3.44
N GLY A 8 -5.20 3.92 -2.42
CA GLY A 8 -6.64 3.69 -2.53
C GLY A 8 -7.13 2.74 -1.44
N GLY A 9 -8.43 2.53 -1.33
CA GLY A 9 -9.03 1.72 -0.27
C GLY A 9 -8.56 0.26 -0.27
N THR A 10 -8.71 -0.40 0.88
CA THR A 10 -8.55 -1.85 0.93
C THR A 10 -9.52 -2.51 -0.06
N GLY A 11 -9.07 -3.52 -0.80
CA GLY A 11 -9.87 -4.19 -1.83
C GLY A 11 -10.05 -3.39 -3.14
N SER A 12 -9.42 -2.21 -3.31
CA SER A 12 -9.52 -1.43 -4.55
C SER A 12 -8.75 -2.04 -5.73
N GLY A 13 -7.87 -3.02 -5.52
CA GLY A 13 -7.07 -3.66 -6.56
C GLY A 13 -5.68 -3.06 -6.78
N LYS A 14 -5.16 -2.24 -5.85
CA LYS A 14 -3.82 -1.66 -5.92
C LYS A 14 -2.72 -2.67 -6.25
N THR A 15 -2.66 -3.76 -5.48
CA THR A 15 -1.64 -4.78 -5.65
C THR A 15 -1.70 -5.44 -7.03
N THR A 16 -2.90 -5.67 -7.56
CA THR A 16 -3.09 -6.20 -8.93
C THR A 16 -2.58 -5.21 -9.98
N ILE A 17 -2.91 -3.92 -9.83
CA ILE A 17 -2.44 -2.87 -10.74
C ILE A 17 -0.92 -2.72 -10.66
N VAL A 18 -0.35 -2.72 -9.47
CA VAL A 18 1.11 -2.69 -9.28
C VAL A 18 1.78 -3.89 -9.95
N ALA A 19 1.22 -5.10 -9.78
CA ALA A 19 1.74 -6.29 -10.44
C ALA A 19 1.72 -6.15 -11.98
N GLN A 20 0.64 -5.63 -12.57
CA GLN A 20 0.55 -5.37 -14.01
C GLN A 20 1.58 -4.32 -14.45
N ILE A 21 1.75 -3.21 -13.71
CA ILE A 21 2.79 -2.21 -14.03
C ILE A 21 4.18 -2.85 -14.02
N VAL A 22 4.48 -3.67 -13.02
CA VAL A 22 5.80 -4.31 -12.89
C VAL A 22 6.14 -5.19 -14.09
N THR A 23 5.16 -5.85 -14.71
CA THR A 23 5.42 -6.69 -15.91
C THR A 23 5.84 -5.91 -17.14
N GLU A 24 5.62 -4.60 -17.17
CA GLU A 24 5.95 -3.73 -18.29
C GLU A 24 7.39 -3.17 -18.27
N PHE A 25 8.14 -3.48 -17.20
CA PHE A 25 9.49 -2.99 -17.00
C PHE A 25 10.45 -4.13 -16.67
N PRO A 26 11.75 -4.02 -17.08
CA PRO A 26 12.76 -4.98 -16.65
C PRO A 26 12.85 -5.04 -15.11
N THR A 27 12.95 -6.24 -14.55
CA THR A 27 13.06 -6.44 -13.10
C THR A 27 14.26 -5.72 -12.47
N SER A 28 15.30 -5.44 -13.27
CA SER A 28 16.47 -4.63 -12.87
C SER A 28 16.16 -3.14 -12.71
N GLU A 29 15.07 -2.64 -13.30
CA GLU A 29 14.76 -1.21 -13.32
C GLU A 29 13.66 -0.81 -12.33
N ILE A 30 12.81 -1.74 -11.89
CA ILE A 30 11.66 -1.45 -11.04
C ILE A 30 11.74 -2.15 -9.69
N GLN A 31 11.38 -1.42 -8.63
CA GLN A 31 11.27 -1.91 -7.25
C GLN A 31 9.93 -1.53 -6.66
N VAL A 32 9.34 -2.44 -5.88
CA VAL A 32 8.09 -2.19 -5.13
C VAL A 32 8.37 -2.25 -3.64
N ILE A 33 7.83 -1.28 -2.91
CA ILE A 33 7.76 -1.26 -1.45
C ILE A 33 6.29 -1.20 -1.05
N SER A 34 5.84 -2.16 -0.25
CA SER A 34 4.52 -2.10 0.37
C SER A 34 4.57 -1.38 1.70
N GLN A 35 3.62 -0.47 1.94
CA GLN A 35 3.38 0.15 3.23
C GLN A 35 3.18 -0.88 4.34
N ASP A 36 2.60 -2.04 4.00
CA ASP A 36 2.29 -3.09 4.98
C ASP A 36 3.54 -3.62 5.70
N SER A 37 4.73 -3.51 5.09
CA SER A 37 6.00 -3.79 5.76
C SER A 37 6.36 -2.81 6.88
N TYR A 38 5.71 -1.65 6.92
CA TYR A 38 6.03 -0.53 7.81
C TYR A 38 5.01 -0.33 8.93
N TYR A 39 4.17 -1.32 9.24
CA TYR A 39 3.47 -1.27 10.52
C TYR A 39 4.49 -1.17 11.67
N LYS A 40 4.14 -0.42 12.72
CA LYS A 40 4.99 -0.25 13.89
C LYS A 40 5.31 -1.60 14.53
N ASP A 41 6.49 -1.68 15.13
CA ASP A 41 6.85 -2.77 16.03
C ASP A 41 6.07 -2.58 17.33
N ASN A 42 5.33 -3.61 17.72
CA ASN A 42 4.55 -3.67 18.95
C ASN A 42 4.99 -4.87 19.81
N SER A 43 6.30 -5.15 19.84
CA SER A 43 6.85 -6.27 20.60
C SER A 43 6.75 -6.07 22.12
N ASP A 44 6.52 -4.84 22.56
CA ASP A 44 6.35 -4.42 23.95
C ASP A 44 4.97 -4.73 24.54
N ILE A 45 3.99 -5.12 23.72
CA ILE A 45 2.65 -5.51 24.15
C ILE A 45 2.31 -6.95 23.76
N SER A 46 1.36 -7.55 24.49
CA SER A 46 0.92 -8.93 24.27
C SER A 46 0.25 -9.15 22.91
N PHE A 47 0.15 -10.40 22.47
CA PHE A 47 -0.57 -10.73 21.21
C PHE A 47 -2.04 -10.32 21.29
N GLU A 48 -2.69 -10.54 22.43
CA GLU A 48 -4.07 -10.18 22.68
C GLU A 48 -4.30 -8.68 22.53
N GLU A 49 -3.41 -7.85 23.08
CA GLU A 49 -3.45 -6.41 22.93
C GLU A 49 -3.24 -5.99 21.48
N ARG A 50 -2.26 -6.60 20.77
CA ARG A 50 -2.06 -6.35 19.34
C ARG A 50 -3.30 -6.64 18.49
N CYS A 51 -4.07 -7.67 18.82
CA CYS A 51 -5.31 -8.00 18.13
C CYS A 51 -6.39 -6.89 18.23
N THR A 52 -6.30 -6.02 19.25
CA THR A 52 -7.25 -4.91 19.46
C THR A 52 -6.87 -3.62 18.72
N LEU A 53 -5.65 -3.53 18.18
CA LEU A 53 -5.16 -2.33 17.52
C LEU A 53 -5.90 -2.04 16.21
N ASN A 54 -6.03 -0.75 15.92
CA ASN A 54 -6.58 -0.28 14.64
C ASN A 54 -5.46 -0.10 13.61
N PHE A 55 -5.21 -1.14 12.83
CA PHE A 55 -4.19 -1.15 11.77
C PHE A 55 -4.58 -0.32 10.53
N ASP A 56 -5.78 0.22 10.45
CA ASP A 56 -6.24 1.08 9.36
C ASP A 56 -6.17 2.58 9.73
N HIS A 57 -5.62 2.90 10.92
CA HIS A 57 -5.33 4.27 11.35
C HIS A 57 -3.89 4.67 10.98
N PRO A 58 -3.63 5.93 10.57
CA PRO A 58 -2.28 6.39 10.24
C PRO A 58 -1.23 6.16 11.33
N ASP A 59 -1.63 6.23 12.60
CA ASP A 59 -0.72 6.00 13.75
C ASP A 59 -0.15 4.58 13.81
N ALA A 60 -0.76 3.62 13.12
CA ALA A 60 -0.24 2.26 13.05
C ALA A 60 1.02 2.13 12.17
N ILE A 61 1.32 3.14 11.34
CA ILE A 61 2.40 3.09 10.36
C ILE A 61 3.62 3.87 10.85
N ASP A 62 4.79 3.31 10.65
CA ASP A 62 6.09 3.95 10.86
C ASP A 62 6.49 4.74 9.60
N PHE A 63 5.83 5.89 9.40
CA PHE A 63 6.09 6.75 8.25
C PHE A 63 7.50 7.35 8.27
N GLU A 64 8.10 7.55 9.44
CA GLU A 64 9.46 8.09 9.53
C GLU A 64 10.46 7.08 8.96
N LEU A 65 10.34 5.80 9.32
CA LEU A 65 11.19 4.75 8.76
C LEU A 65 10.97 4.62 7.24
N LEU A 66 9.71 4.65 6.77
CA LEU A 66 9.40 4.58 5.34
C LEU A 66 10.03 5.76 4.59
N CYS A 67 9.88 6.99 5.09
CA CYS A 67 10.51 8.18 4.50
C CYS A 67 12.04 8.07 4.48
N LYS A 68 12.66 7.61 5.57
CA LYS A 68 14.10 7.38 5.67
C LYS A 68 14.58 6.39 4.62
N HIS A 69 13.84 5.30 4.42
CA HIS A 69 14.17 4.28 3.42
C HIS A 69 14.04 4.80 2.00
N ILE A 70 12.95 5.48 1.66
CA ILE A 70 12.79 6.10 0.32
C ILE A 70 13.91 7.11 0.06
N HIS A 71 14.22 7.95 1.04
CA HIS A 71 15.33 8.92 0.91
C HIS A 71 16.67 8.22 0.67
N ALA A 72 16.96 7.14 1.40
CA ALA A 72 18.19 6.36 1.20
C ALA A 72 18.27 5.76 -0.20
N LEU A 73 17.18 5.15 -0.69
CA LEU A 73 17.10 4.60 -2.05
C LEU A 73 17.29 5.68 -3.12
N LYS A 74 16.66 6.87 -2.96
CA LYS A 74 16.85 8.03 -3.87
C LYS A 74 18.31 8.48 -3.91
N ASN A 75 19.08 8.28 -2.84
CA ASN A 75 20.51 8.58 -2.75
C ASN A 75 21.42 7.37 -3.10
N GLY A 76 20.89 6.36 -3.78
CA GLY A 76 21.67 5.21 -4.25
C GLY A 76 22.09 4.23 -3.16
N LYS A 77 21.49 4.29 -1.95
CA LYS A 77 21.83 3.43 -0.82
C LYS A 77 20.86 2.26 -0.70
N THR A 78 21.36 1.06 -0.50
CA THR A 78 20.58 -0.11 -0.13
C THR A 78 19.99 0.07 1.27
N ILE A 79 18.76 -0.42 1.47
CA ILE A 79 18.05 -0.40 2.74
C ILE A 79 17.80 -1.82 3.25
N VAL A 80 17.52 -1.93 4.54
CA VAL A 80 17.07 -3.16 5.20
C VAL A 80 15.60 -2.95 5.58
N GLN A 81 14.68 -3.51 4.75
CA GLN A 81 13.25 -3.39 4.92
C GLN A 81 12.74 -4.41 5.96
N PRO A 82 11.89 -4.01 6.92
CA PRO A 82 11.26 -4.95 7.83
C PRO A 82 10.26 -5.86 7.11
N ILE A 83 10.02 -7.04 7.68
CA ILE A 83 8.93 -7.93 7.28
C ILE A 83 7.86 -7.90 8.38
N TYR A 84 6.59 -7.72 7.96
CA TYR A 84 5.46 -7.73 8.87
C TYR A 84 4.64 -9.01 8.74
N SER A 85 4.30 -9.60 9.87
CA SER A 85 3.46 -10.80 9.96
C SER A 85 2.02 -10.44 10.34
N PHE A 86 1.09 -10.66 9.43
CA PHE A 86 -0.35 -10.54 9.70
C PHE A 86 -0.89 -11.60 10.68
N LYS A 87 -0.12 -12.68 10.90
CA LYS A 87 -0.50 -13.75 11.86
C LYS A 87 -0.19 -13.34 13.29
N THR A 88 0.95 -12.69 13.51
CA THR A 88 1.40 -12.26 14.84
C THR A 88 1.09 -10.80 15.14
N HIS A 89 0.55 -10.06 14.16
CA HIS A 89 0.30 -8.63 14.22
C HIS A 89 1.53 -7.82 14.63
N ASN A 90 2.72 -8.25 14.15
CA ASN A 90 3.98 -7.59 14.48
C ASN A 90 5.04 -7.75 13.38
N ARG A 91 6.13 -6.98 13.47
CA ARG A 91 7.34 -7.21 12.67
C ARG A 91 7.98 -8.53 13.07
N THR A 92 8.60 -9.21 12.09
CA THR A 92 9.43 -10.38 12.34
C THR A 92 10.89 -9.97 12.57
N GLU A 93 11.72 -10.90 13.01
CA GLU A 93 13.18 -10.68 13.09
C GLU A 93 13.83 -10.67 11.71
N GLU A 94 13.18 -11.27 10.73
CA GLU A 94 13.65 -11.30 9.35
C GLU A 94 13.49 -9.95 8.66
N THR A 95 14.40 -9.67 7.74
CA THR A 95 14.42 -8.43 6.96
C THR A 95 14.76 -8.73 5.50
N VAL A 96 14.48 -7.78 4.61
CA VAL A 96 14.81 -7.88 3.18
C VAL A 96 15.73 -6.74 2.79
N SER A 97 16.86 -7.09 2.13
CA SER A 97 17.74 -6.09 1.52
C SER A 97 17.13 -5.59 0.22
N VAL A 98 16.93 -4.28 0.09
CA VAL A 98 16.34 -3.63 -1.08
C VAL A 98 17.35 -2.64 -1.65
N SER A 99 17.81 -2.91 -2.87
CA SER A 99 18.75 -2.03 -3.60
C SER A 99 17.99 -0.99 -4.45
N PRO A 100 18.57 0.20 -4.66
CA PRO A 100 17.96 1.25 -5.46
C PRO A 100 17.83 0.82 -6.93
N LYS A 101 16.72 1.19 -7.56
CA LYS A 101 16.43 0.99 -8.97
C LYS A 101 15.92 2.27 -9.61
N LYS A 102 15.77 2.30 -10.92
CA LYS A 102 15.34 3.48 -11.69
C LYS A 102 13.92 3.94 -11.31
N ILE A 103 13.04 2.98 -11.05
CA ILE A 103 11.63 3.18 -10.69
C ILE A 103 11.36 2.56 -9.32
N LEU A 104 10.82 3.36 -8.39
CA LEU A 104 10.34 2.90 -7.10
C LEU A 104 8.82 3.08 -7.03
N ILE A 105 8.08 1.99 -6.88
CA ILE A 105 6.65 2.04 -6.53
C ILE A 105 6.52 1.86 -5.02
N VAL A 106 5.78 2.75 -4.37
CA VAL A 106 5.34 2.60 -2.99
C VAL A 106 3.83 2.45 -3.01
N GLU A 107 3.31 1.31 -2.52
CA GLU A 107 1.87 1.08 -2.48
C GLU A 107 1.35 0.98 -1.05
N GLY A 108 0.12 1.45 -0.83
CA GLY A 108 -0.53 1.34 0.46
C GLY A 108 -1.81 2.16 0.58
N ILE A 109 -2.55 1.90 1.66
CA ILE A 109 -3.82 2.59 1.87
C ILE A 109 -3.66 3.99 2.49
N LEU A 110 -2.55 4.26 3.20
CA LEU A 110 -2.34 5.47 4.00
C LEU A 110 -1.11 6.30 3.56
N ILE A 111 -0.44 5.93 2.47
CA ILE A 111 0.83 6.56 2.07
C ILE A 111 0.74 8.06 1.78
N LEU A 112 -0.44 8.59 1.50
CA LEU A 112 -0.65 10.02 1.27
C LEU A 112 -1.07 10.81 2.52
N ASN A 113 -1.36 10.13 3.64
CA ASN A 113 -1.76 10.80 4.88
C ASN A 113 -0.59 11.50 5.57
N TYR A 114 0.64 11.12 5.27
CA TYR A 114 1.82 11.73 5.84
C TYR A 114 2.42 12.77 4.85
N PRO A 115 2.32 14.09 5.13
CA PRO A 115 2.69 15.14 4.17
C PRO A 115 4.12 15.03 3.64
N LYS A 116 5.07 14.67 4.52
CA LYS A 116 6.47 14.46 4.15
C LYS A 116 6.64 13.31 3.14
N LEU A 117 5.95 12.18 3.36
CA LEU A 117 5.96 11.05 2.43
C LEU A 117 5.28 11.44 1.10
N ARG A 118 4.12 12.11 1.18
CA ARG A 118 3.38 12.56 0.01
C ARG A 118 4.21 13.45 -0.93
N SER A 119 5.06 14.33 -0.37
CA SER A 119 5.94 15.21 -1.15
C SER A 119 7.12 14.47 -1.82
N MET A 120 7.37 13.21 -1.46
CA MET A 120 8.45 12.41 -2.05
C MET A 120 8.03 11.72 -3.35
N PHE A 121 6.73 11.68 -3.67
CA PHE A 121 6.21 11.04 -4.88
C PHE A 121 6.23 11.98 -6.08
N ASP A 122 6.85 11.53 -7.17
CA ASP A 122 6.88 12.21 -8.47
C ASP A 122 5.57 11.97 -9.25
N LEU A 123 4.87 10.86 -8.95
CA LEU A 123 3.56 10.51 -9.50
C LEU A 123 2.69 9.83 -8.42
N LYS A 124 1.45 10.31 -8.28
CA LYS A 124 0.47 9.82 -7.32
C LYS A 124 -0.72 9.23 -8.05
N VAL A 125 -0.93 7.91 -7.90
CA VAL A 125 -1.96 7.13 -8.58
C VAL A 125 -2.99 6.66 -7.57
N TYR A 126 -4.23 7.16 -7.67
CA TYR A 126 -5.34 6.68 -6.85
C TYR A 126 -6.09 5.56 -7.56
N VAL A 127 -6.29 4.44 -6.88
CA VAL A 127 -7.11 3.34 -7.38
C VAL A 127 -8.47 3.41 -6.70
N ASP A 128 -9.46 3.84 -7.49
CA ASP A 128 -10.85 3.97 -7.06
C ASP A 128 -11.62 2.68 -7.34
N ALA A 129 -12.47 2.29 -6.40
CA ALA A 129 -13.40 1.18 -6.55
C ALA A 129 -14.59 1.37 -5.60
N ASP A 130 -15.76 0.97 -6.04
CA ASP A 130 -16.98 1.05 -5.24
C ASP A 130 -16.85 0.31 -3.91
N SER A 131 -17.52 0.84 -2.88
CA SER A 131 -17.43 0.30 -1.51
C SER A 131 -17.84 -1.16 -1.44
N ASP A 132 -18.86 -1.56 -2.21
CA ASP A 132 -19.39 -2.93 -2.20
C ASP A 132 -18.40 -3.90 -2.85
N MET A 133 -17.81 -3.52 -3.97
CA MET A 133 -16.76 -4.31 -4.62
C MET A 133 -15.51 -4.43 -3.75
N ARG A 134 -15.13 -3.35 -3.07
CA ARG A 134 -14.00 -3.38 -2.13
C ARG A 134 -14.28 -4.34 -0.97
N MET A 135 -15.51 -4.31 -0.45
CA MET A 135 -15.93 -5.22 0.61
C MET A 135 -15.91 -6.68 0.13
N GLU A 136 -16.50 -6.98 -1.01
CA GLU A 136 -16.54 -8.32 -1.59
C GLU A 136 -15.13 -8.90 -1.78
N ARG A 137 -14.25 -8.14 -2.44
CA ARG A 137 -12.85 -8.52 -2.67
C ARG A 137 -12.09 -8.72 -1.36
N ARG A 138 -12.36 -7.88 -0.34
CA ARG A 138 -11.75 -8.00 0.99
C ARG A 138 -12.24 -9.23 1.72
N VAL A 139 -13.56 -9.52 1.70
CA VAL A 139 -14.13 -10.72 2.32
C VAL A 139 -13.52 -11.97 1.70
N SER A 140 -13.52 -12.07 0.37
CA SER A 140 -12.91 -13.20 -0.34
C SER A 140 -11.46 -13.42 0.08
N ARG A 141 -10.63 -12.38 0.02
CA ARG A 141 -9.22 -12.45 0.40
C ARG A 141 -9.00 -12.85 1.86
N ASP A 142 -9.70 -12.22 2.80
CA ASP A 142 -9.47 -12.46 4.22
C ASP A 142 -9.94 -13.86 4.66
N ILE A 143 -10.93 -14.45 3.96
CA ILE A 143 -11.32 -15.85 4.15
C ILE A 143 -10.23 -16.78 3.60
N THR A 144 -9.81 -16.58 2.36
CA THR A 144 -8.91 -17.52 1.67
C THR A 144 -7.46 -17.44 2.17
N GLU A 145 -6.96 -16.24 2.46
CA GLU A 145 -5.54 -16.02 2.77
C GLU A 145 -5.26 -15.85 4.27
N ARG A 146 -6.26 -15.40 5.05
CA ARG A 146 -6.08 -15.05 6.48
C ARG A 146 -6.88 -15.92 7.44
N GLY A 147 -7.68 -16.87 6.92
CA GLY A 147 -8.45 -17.84 7.71
C GLY A 147 -9.55 -17.20 8.58
N ARG A 148 -10.05 -16.00 8.20
CA ARG A 148 -11.11 -15.30 8.92
C ARG A 148 -12.48 -15.81 8.51
N THR A 149 -13.46 -15.68 9.43
CA THR A 149 -14.85 -15.96 9.08
C THR A 149 -15.50 -14.78 8.36
N PRO A 150 -16.50 -14.98 7.49
CA PRO A 150 -17.22 -13.90 6.81
C PRO A 150 -17.80 -12.86 7.80
N GLN A 151 -18.31 -13.33 8.93
CA GLN A 151 -18.91 -12.46 9.95
C GLN A 151 -17.89 -11.56 10.63
N GLU A 152 -16.69 -12.06 10.93
CA GLU A 152 -15.59 -11.25 11.48
C GLU A 152 -15.16 -10.17 10.50
N VAL A 153 -15.00 -10.51 9.21
CA VAL A 153 -14.59 -9.54 8.18
C VAL A 153 -15.66 -8.47 8.00
N LEU A 154 -16.94 -8.84 7.95
CA LEU A 154 -18.05 -7.90 7.82
C LEU A 154 -18.14 -6.95 9.02
N ASN A 155 -18.06 -7.49 10.24
CA ASN A 155 -18.08 -6.69 11.47
C ASN A 155 -16.92 -5.69 11.50
N ARG A 156 -15.70 -6.13 11.13
CA ARG A 156 -14.53 -5.26 11.04
C ARG A 156 -14.70 -4.20 9.95
N TYR A 157 -15.26 -4.59 8.80
CA TYR A 157 -15.52 -3.64 7.71
C TYR A 157 -16.40 -2.48 8.17
N ILE A 158 -17.55 -2.79 8.79
CA ILE A 158 -18.51 -1.78 9.24
C ILE A 158 -17.92 -0.93 10.38
N LYS A 159 -17.32 -1.57 11.39
CA LYS A 159 -16.88 -0.89 12.61
C LYS A 159 -15.59 -0.09 12.44
N THR A 160 -14.70 -0.51 11.55
CA THR A 160 -13.35 0.04 11.46
C THR A 160 -13.00 0.49 10.04
N LEU A 161 -13.06 -0.41 9.06
CA LEU A 161 -12.50 -0.14 7.72
C LEU A 161 -13.24 0.98 6.99
N LYS A 162 -14.58 0.96 7.01
CA LYS A 162 -15.40 1.97 6.34
C LYS A 162 -15.21 3.36 6.96
N PRO A 163 -15.28 3.55 8.30
CA PRO A 163 -14.95 4.83 8.92
C PRO A 163 -13.53 5.32 8.62
N MET A 164 -12.52 4.45 8.72
CA MET A 164 -11.13 4.81 8.41
C MET A 164 -10.95 5.20 6.95
N HIS A 165 -11.62 4.51 6.03
CA HIS A 165 -11.60 4.88 4.61
C HIS A 165 -12.15 6.29 4.39
N GLN A 166 -13.32 6.59 4.96
CA GLN A 166 -13.95 7.90 4.81
C GLN A 166 -13.14 9.03 5.45
N GLN A 167 -12.46 8.76 6.56
CA GLN A 167 -11.68 9.74 7.28
C GLN A 167 -10.29 9.97 6.68
N PHE A 168 -9.60 8.93 6.26
CA PHE A 168 -8.18 8.99 5.94
C PHE A 168 -7.82 8.67 4.48
N ILE A 169 -8.64 7.91 3.75
CA ILE A 169 -8.27 7.43 2.43
C ILE A 169 -8.97 8.22 1.34
N GLU A 170 -10.30 8.30 1.40
CA GLU A 170 -11.10 9.00 0.39
C GLU A 170 -10.73 10.48 0.24
N PRO A 171 -10.52 11.27 1.33
CA PRO A 171 -10.12 12.66 1.20
C PRO A 171 -8.77 12.86 0.50
N MET A 172 -7.90 11.85 0.52
CA MET A 172 -6.60 11.92 -0.15
C MET A 172 -6.69 11.80 -1.67
N LYS A 173 -7.83 11.40 -2.24
CA LYS A 173 -8.08 11.36 -3.69
C LYS A 173 -7.78 12.68 -4.37
N VAL A 174 -8.00 13.82 -3.70
CA VAL A 174 -7.68 15.17 -4.22
C VAL A 174 -6.21 15.37 -4.59
N HIS A 175 -5.31 14.58 -4.03
CA HIS A 175 -3.88 14.65 -4.31
C HIS A 175 -3.42 13.75 -5.46
N ALA A 176 -4.34 13.01 -6.10
CA ALA A 176 -4.01 12.13 -7.21
C ALA A 176 -3.64 12.92 -8.47
N ASP A 177 -2.53 12.52 -9.10
CA ASP A 177 -2.18 12.98 -10.46
C ASP A 177 -2.86 12.12 -11.53
N VAL A 178 -3.25 10.88 -11.16
CA VAL A 178 -3.99 9.92 -12.00
C VAL A 178 -4.97 9.16 -11.12
N VAL A 179 -6.21 9.02 -11.58
CA VAL A 179 -7.23 8.15 -10.97
C VAL A 179 -7.49 6.97 -11.90
N ILE A 180 -7.37 5.75 -11.37
CA ILE A 180 -7.72 4.51 -12.06
C ILE A 180 -9.06 4.03 -11.49
N GLU A 181 -10.08 4.05 -12.32
CA GLU A 181 -11.42 3.55 -11.97
C GLU A 181 -11.45 2.02 -12.11
N ASN A 182 -11.61 1.32 -11.01
CA ASN A 182 -11.66 -0.14 -10.93
C ASN A 182 -13.00 -0.63 -10.37
N HIS A 183 -14.09 -0.15 -10.98
CA HIS A 183 -15.48 -0.44 -10.61
C HIS A 183 -16.02 -1.75 -11.19
N GLN A 184 -15.23 -2.47 -11.99
CA GLN A 184 -15.61 -3.72 -12.63
C GLN A 184 -14.52 -4.77 -12.47
N ASN A 185 -14.87 -6.06 -12.62
CA ASN A 185 -13.89 -7.15 -12.61
C ASN A 185 -13.26 -7.40 -14.00
N ASN A 186 -13.27 -6.39 -14.87
CA ASN A 186 -12.68 -6.46 -16.20
C ASN A 186 -11.19 -6.07 -16.16
N PRO A 187 -10.38 -6.56 -17.09
CA PRO A 187 -9.00 -6.09 -17.26
C PRO A 187 -8.97 -4.56 -17.45
N LEU A 188 -8.08 -3.90 -16.71
CA LEU A 188 -7.90 -2.46 -16.80
C LEU A 188 -6.91 -2.13 -17.92
N ASP A 189 -7.24 -1.11 -18.72
CA ASP A 189 -6.29 -0.51 -19.64
C ASP A 189 -5.37 0.47 -18.88
N LEU A 190 -4.15 0.05 -18.65
CA LEU A 190 -3.11 0.84 -17.98
C LEU A 190 -2.15 1.53 -18.96
N THR A 191 -2.38 1.47 -20.26
CA THR A 191 -1.46 1.97 -21.30
C THR A 191 -1.04 3.41 -21.03
N LYS A 192 -1.99 4.31 -20.80
CA LYS A 192 -1.69 5.74 -20.50
C LYS A 192 -0.86 5.94 -19.25
N LEU A 193 -1.10 5.15 -18.20
CA LEU A 193 -0.31 5.21 -16.97
C LEU A 193 1.11 4.70 -17.22
N ILE A 194 1.26 3.59 -17.92
CA ILE A 194 2.56 3.00 -18.27
C ILE A 194 3.39 3.95 -19.13
N ASP A 195 2.77 4.58 -20.15
CA ASP A 195 3.44 5.57 -21.00
C ASP A 195 3.90 6.79 -20.19
N LYS A 196 3.07 7.26 -19.24
CA LYS A 196 3.45 8.34 -18.33
C LYS A 196 4.64 7.96 -17.44
N ILE A 197 4.67 6.72 -16.93
CA ILE A 197 5.81 6.22 -16.12
C ILE A 197 7.07 6.13 -16.99
N LYS A 198 6.98 5.60 -18.20
CA LYS A 198 8.10 5.53 -19.16
C LYS A 198 8.65 6.92 -19.44
N SER A 199 7.79 7.89 -19.72
CA SER A 199 8.19 9.29 -19.96
C SER A 199 8.90 9.93 -18.77
N LEU A 200 8.45 9.68 -17.53
CA LEU A 200 9.08 10.22 -16.32
C LEU A 200 10.42 9.52 -15.99
N SER A 201 10.61 8.30 -16.47
CA SER A 201 11.79 7.49 -16.18
C SER A 201 12.86 7.55 -17.30
N SER A 202 12.58 8.21 -18.40
CA SER A 202 13.53 8.47 -19.48
C SER A 202 14.54 9.56 -19.08
#